data_967e19d8f27cc4464fc56d7c3a0ce4d7
#
_entry.id   967e19d8f27cc4464fc56d7c3a0ce4d7
#
_cell.length_a   1.000
_cell.length_b   1.000
_cell.length_c   1.000
_cell.angle_alpha   90.00
_cell.angle_beta   90.00
_cell.angle_gamma   90.00
#
_symmetry.space_group_name_H-M   'P 1'
#
loop_
_entity.id
_entity.type
_entity.pdbx_description
1 polymer ?
#
loop_
_entity_poly.entity_id
_entity_poly.type
_entity_poly.pdbx_seq_one_letter_code
_entity_poly.pdbx_strand_id
1 'polypeptide(L)'
;MTRFALVIRDLKFLKNILLVFIIFLTLSCNSQNKKTIGTINVLFIGNSLTYYHDMPQSVQKMLNETHPNIKIEQSTFPGMSLSAHLDNIIESRTENGISTRKKVQGEITDTEKKIAEKKWDVVILQEGTVRLLIPEARAYKVETAITEIKKLNTNPNCKFILFKTWPSKDEYPKEYCYSKWAINRSLEKDQYCSPVIENVAQEMELINESYDLVAQKNSLLKSDNGAKFYEVLTKHPEIELYEDDSHPNKYGAFLNACVFYQMLTDKKASELKYTGEIEPKTAELLKKISE
;
A
#
# COMPACT_ATOMS: atom_id res chain seq x y z
N MET A 1 -51.67 24.89 -65.07
CA MET A 1 -50.31 25.16 -64.51
C MET A 1 -50.25 25.17 -62.98
N THR A 2 -51.33 24.99 -62.23
CA THR A 2 -51.36 25.18 -60.76
C THR A 2 -51.12 23.92 -59.93
N ARG A 3 -51.25 22.69 -60.44
CA ARG A 3 -51.01 21.46 -59.68
C ARG A 3 -49.54 21.05 -59.55
N PHE A 4 -48.71 21.40 -60.49
CA PHE A 4 -47.25 21.05 -60.49
C PHE A 4 -46.42 21.89 -59.51
N ALA A 5 -46.83 23.13 -59.25
CA ALA A 5 -46.15 24.01 -58.28
C ALA A 5 -46.36 23.62 -56.81
N LEU A 6 -47.56 23.02 -56.53
CA LEU A 6 -47.90 22.59 -55.19
C LEU A 6 -47.06 21.36 -54.75
N VAL A 7 -46.88 20.38 -55.64
CA VAL A 7 -46.09 19.16 -55.37
C VAL A 7 -44.63 19.47 -55.13
N ILE A 8 -44.02 20.43 -55.86
CA ILE A 8 -42.63 20.82 -55.67
C ILE A 8 -42.41 21.56 -54.31
N ARG A 9 -43.42 22.31 -53.86
CA ARG A 9 -43.35 23.02 -52.57
C ARG A 9 -43.43 22.07 -51.38
N ASP A 10 -44.23 21.01 -51.48
CA ASP A 10 -44.36 19.98 -50.45
C ASP A 10 -43.11 19.09 -50.38
N LEU A 11 -42.50 18.78 -51.53
CA LEU A 11 -41.21 18.03 -51.56
C LEU A 11 -40.07 18.82 -50.90
N LYS A 12 -39.98 20.14 -51.13
CA LYS A 12 -38.98 20.99 -50.47
C LYS A 12 -39.19 21.09 -48.98
N PHE A 13 -40.46 21.15 -48.53
CA PHE A 13 -40.83 21.19 -47.11
C PHE A 13 -40.48 19.87 -46.40
N LEU A 14 -40.80 18.71 -47.04
CA LEU A 14 -40.42 17.40 -46.51
C LEU A 14 -38.89 17.23 -46.41
N LYS A 15 -38.13 17.71 -47.44
CA LYS A 15 -36.68 17.64 -47.43
C LYS A 15 -36.04 18.47 -46.32
N ASN A 16 -36.60 19.64 -46.01
CA ASN A 16 -36.15 20.47 -44.87
C ASN A 16 -36.47 19.87 -43.51
N ILE A 17 -37.63 19.22 -43.37
CA ILE A 17 -38.02 18.50 -42.12
C ILE A 17 -37.09 17.29 -41.94
N LEU A 18 -36.78 16.54 -43.00
CA LEU A 18 -35.88 15.41 -42.92
C LEU A 18 -34.45 15.84 -42.55
N LEU A 19 -34.00 16.99 -43.08
CA LEU A 19 -32.65 17.54 -42.77
C LEU A 19 -32.58 18.00 -41.30
N VAL A 20 -33.61 18.60 -40.74
CA VAL A 20 -33.70 19.00 -39.35
C VAL A 20 -33.73 17.76 -38.41
N PHE A 21 -34.45 16.71 -38.82
CA PHE A 21 -34.50 15.44 -38.06
C PHE A 21 -33.14 14.72 -38.01
N ILE A 22 -32.38 14.74 -39.14
CA ILE A 22 -31.04 14.16 -39.21
C ILE A 22 -30.05 14.98 -38.35
N ILE A 23 -30.18 16.30 -38.30
CA ILE A 23 -29.36 17.16 -37.41
C ILE A 23 -29.65 16.88 -35.94
N PHE A 24 -30.95 16.67 -35.55
CA PHE A 24 -31.31 16.29 -34.18
C PHE A 24 -30.82 14.89 -33.79
N LEU A 25 -30.76 13.92 -34.70
CA LEU A 25 -30.23 12.59 -34.46
C LEU A 25 -28.69 12.58 -34.30
N THR A 26 -27.98 13.47 -34.97
CA THR A 26 -26.52 13.57 -34.81
C THR A 26 -26.08 14.31 -33.54
N LEU A 27 -26.95 15.19 -32.99
CA LEU A 27 -26.73 15.87 -31.72
C LEU A 27 -27.02 15.00 -30.50
N SER A 28 -27.82 13.94 -30.65
CA SER A 28 -28.17 13.01 -29.54
C SER A 28 -27.13 11.92 -29.30
N CYS A 29 -26.07 11.79 -30.13
CA CYS A 29 -25.12 10.68 -30.06
C CYS A 29 -23.77 11.02 -29.39
N ASN A 30 -23.63 12.18 -28.74
CA ASN A 30 -22.40 12.56 -28.05
C ASN A 30 -22.57 12.72 -26.52
N SER A 31 -23.52 12.04 -25.91
CA SER A 31 -23.43 11.74 -24.50
C SER A 31 -22.43 10.58 -24.32
N GLN A 32 -21.14 10.87 -24.42
CA GLN A 32 -20.15 9.99 -23.79
C GLN A 32 -20.54 9.95 -22.32
N ASN A 33 -21.15 8.84 -21.89
CA ASN A 33 -21.18 8.44 -20.50
C ASN A 33 -19.71 8.38 -20.06
N LYS A 34 -19.17 9.48 -19.56
CA LYS A 34 -17.97 9.45 -18.71
C LYS A 34 -18.38 8.53 -17.56
N LYS A 35 -18.03 7.24 -17.67
CA LYS A 35 -18.09 6.32 -16.56
C LYS A 35 -17.35 7.05 -15.45
N THR A 36 -18.07 7.57 -14.49
CA THR A 36 -17.48 8.16 -13.28
C THR A 36 -16.68 7.01 -12.65
N ILE A 37 -15.37 7.03 -12.84
CA ILE A 37 -14.48 6.07 -12.19
C ILE A 37 -14.66 6.34 -10.70
N GLY A 38 -15.25 5.38 -9.98
CA GLY A 38 -15.49 5.50 -8.55
C GLY A 38 -14.18 5.74 -7.80
N THR A 39 -14.26 6.36 -6.64
CA THR A 39 -13.09 6.50 -5.76
C THR A 39 -12.64 5.13 -5.29
N ILE A 40 -11.34 4.87 -5.36
CA ILE A 40 -10.67 3.69 -4.80
C ILE A 40 -9.99 4.13 -3.50
N ASN A 41 -10.40 3.53 -2.39
CA ASN A 41 -9.87 3.86 -1.07
C ASN A 41 -8.79 2.87 -0.66
N VAL A 42 -7.58 3.36 -0.38
CA VAL A 42 -6.41 2.57 0.03
C VAL A 42 -6.02 2.96 1.44
N LEU A 43 -5.87 1.98 2.32
CA LEU A 43 -5.44 2.17 3.71
C LEU A 43 -4.10 1.49 3.95
N PHE A 44 -3.11 2.24 4.43
CA PHE A 44 -1.89 1.69 5.01
C PHE A 44 -2.06 1.49 6.51
N ILE A 45 -1.73 0.29 7.01
CA ILE A 45 -1.64 -0.03 8.44
C ILE A 45 -0.22 -0.52 8.70
N GLY A 46 0.49 0.14 9.62
CA GLY A 46 1.88 -0.21 9.90
C GLY A 46 2.57 0.75 10.89
N ASN A 47 3.88 0.77 10.85
CA ASN A 47 4.69 1.58 11.74
C ASN A 47 5.64 2.52 10.97
N SER A 48 6.76 2.89 11.60
CA SER A 48 7.75 3.80 11.03
C SER A 48 8.33 3.34 9.68
N LEU A 49 8.44 2.04 9.42
CA LEU A 49 8.86 1.53 8.12
C LEU A 49 7.90 1.90 6.99
N THR A 50 6.64 2.26 7.33
CA THR A 50 5.65 2.74 6.37
C THR A 50 5.67 4.26 6.24
N TYR A 51 5.67 5.02 7.35
CA TYR A 51 5.42 6.46 7.29
C TYR A 51 6.68 7.34 7.21
N TYR A 52 7.89 6.79 7.38
CA TYR A 52 9.11 7.60 7.27
C TYR A 52 9.16 8.35 5.94
N HIS A 53 9.62 9.60 5.98
CA HIS A 53 9.64 10.55 4.85
C HIS A 53 8.31 10.65 4.10
N ASP A 54 7.19 10.57 4.82
CA ASP A 54 5.85 10.68 4.25
C ASP A 54 5.61 9.75 3.03
N MET A 55 6.12 8.50 3.08
CA MET A 55 6.03 7.56 1.97
C MET A 55 4.59 7.40 1.44
N PRO A 56 3.53 7.20 2.27
CA PRO A 56 2.17 7.11 1.77
C PRO A 56 1.68 8.38 1.05
N GLN A 57 2.12 9.57 1.50
CA GLN A 57 1.80 10.83 0.82
C GLN A 57 2.57 10.97 -0.50
N SER A 58 3.78 10.43 -0.58
CA SER A 58 4.53 10.35 -1.84
C SER A 58 3.80 9.47 -2.86
N VAL A 59 3.24 8.32 -2.44
CA VAL A 59 2.34 7.51 -3.28
C VAL A 59 1.14 8.34 -3.76
N GLN A 60 0.48 9.09 -2.86
CA GLN A 60 -0.66 9.95 -3.24
C GLN A 60 -0.26 11.02 -4.26
N LYS A 61 0.91 11.65 -4.11
CA LYS A 61 1.41 12.65 -5.08
C LYS A 61 1.64 12.03 -6.45
N MET A 62 2.23 10.83 -6.52
CA MET A 62 2.39 10.06 -7.76
C MET A 62 1.03 9.72 -8.39
N LEU A 63 0.07 9.25 -7.60
CA LEU A 63 -1.28 8.92 -8.07
C LEU A 63 -2.03 10.15 -8.59
N ASN A 64 -1.81 11.32 -8.02
CA ASN A 64 -2.46 12.55 -8.48
C ASN A 64 -2.09 12.93 -9.91
N GLU A 65 -0.93 12.49 -10.42
CA GLU A 65 -0.55 12.72 -11.81
C GLU A 65 -1.37 11.88 -12.81
N THR A 66 -1.80 10.68 -12.42
CA THR A 66 -2.34 9.70 -13.37
C THR A 66 -3.68 9.09 -12.95
N HIS A 67 -3.88 8.86 -11.65
CA HIS A 67 -5.03 8.17 -11.07
C HIS A 67 -5.59 8.94 -9.85
N PRO A 68 -6.06 10.20 -10.02
CA PRO A 68 -6.49 11.06 -8.91
C PRO A 68 -7.72 10.55 -8.17
N ASN A 69 -8.39 9.50 -8.69
CA ASN A 69 -9.49 8.81 -8.04
C ASN A 69 -9.04 7.78 -7.00
N ILE A 70 -7.75 7.41 -6.94
CA ILE A 70 -7.20 6.57 -5.87
C ILE A 70 -6.80 7.46 -4.71
N LYS A 71 -7.31 7.16 -3.51
CA LYS A 71 -7.10 7.94 -2.29
C LYS A 71 -6.37 7.12 -1.26
N ILE A 72 -5.24 7.67 -0.77
CA ILE A 72 -4.39 7.05 0.24
C ILE A 72 -4.73 7.63 1.61
N GLU A 73 -4.97 6.74 2.56
CA GLU A 73 -5.02 7.08 3.97
C GLU A 73 -4.16 6.10 4.77
N GLN A 74 -3.87 6.44 6.01
CA GLN A 74 -3.00 5.62 6.84
C GLN A 74 -3.46 5.58 8.29
N SER A 75 -3.19 4.43 8.94
CA SER A 75 -3.19 4.23 10.38
C SER A 75 -1.81 3.67 10.74
N THR A 76 -0.86 4.57 10.95
CA THR A 76 0.55 4.22 11.18
C THR A 76 1.04 4.89 12.44
N PHE A 77 1.73 4.13 13.30
CA PHE A 77 2.19 4.61 14.61
C PHE A 77 3.59 4.09 14.92
N PRO A 78 4.43 4.89 15.62
CA PRO A 78 5.79 4.50 15.97
C PRO A 78 5.85 3.13 16.67
N GLY A 79 6.67 2.22 16.15
CA GLY A 79 6.94 0.91 16.76
C GLY A 79 5.73 -0.04 16.87
N MET A 80 4.55 0.33 16.34
CA MET A 80 3.37 -0.53 16.45
C MET A 80 3.46 -1.73 15.52
N SER A 81 3.24 -2.91 16.08
CA SER A 81 2.99 -4.14 15.32
C SER A 81 1.52 -4.25 14.93
N LEU A 82 1.18 -5.09 13.95
CA LEU A 82 -0.22 -5.33 13.57
C LEU A 82 -1.08 -5.77 14.74
N SER A 83 -0.56 -6.61 15.63
CA SER A 83 -1.28 -6.99 16.86
C SER A 83 -1.47 -5.81 17.81
N ALA A 84 -0.47 -4.91 17.92
CA ALA A 84 -0.59 -3.73 18.77
C ALA A 84 -1.64 -2.73 18.25
N HIS A 85 -1.81 -2.63 16.94
CA HIS A 85 -2.88 -1.84 16.32
C HIS A 85 -4.29 -2.26 16.76
N LEU A 86 -4.47 -3.53 17.14
CA LEU A 86 -5.76 -4.08 17.61
C LEU A 86 -5.87 -4.13 19.13
N ASP A 87 -4.74 -4.18 19.82
CA ASP A 87 -4.67 -4.45 21.25
C ASP A 87 -4.41 -3.22 22.13
N ASN A 88 -3.92 -2.11 21.55
CA ASN A 88 -3.46 -0.98 22.32
C ASN A 88 -4.29 0.28 22.03
N ILE A 89 -4.64 0.99 23.11
CA ILE A 89 -5.19 2.34 23.06
C ILE A 89 -4.03 3.33 23.14
N ILE A 90 -4.01 4.33 22.26
CA ILE A 90 -3.05 5.43 22.31
C ILE A 90 -3.56 6.44 23.35
N GLU A 91 -2.79 6.66 24.40
CA GLU A 91 -3.13 7.60 25.48
C GLU A 91 -2.57 9.00 25.22
N SER A 92 -1.36 9.06 24.65
CA SER A 92 -0.74 10.33 24.30
C SER A 92 0.17 10.21 23.09
N ARG A 93 0.36 11.32 22.39
CA ARG A 93 1.28 11.48 21.28
C ARG A 93 2.22 12.64 21.60
N THR A 94 3.51 12.41 21.44
CA THR A 94 4.56 13.41 21.61
C THR A 94 5.48 13.40 20.40
N GLU A 95 6.36 14.37 20.29
CA GLU A 95 7.39 14.38 19.24
C GLU A 95 8.29 13.15 19.29
N ASN A 96 8.49 12.56 20.49
CA ASN A 96 9.35 11.41 20.72
C ASN A 96 8.62 10.05 20.63
N GLY A 97 7.34 10.02 20.25
CA GLY A 97 6.61 8.77 20.07
C GLY A 97 5.20 8.79 20.64
N ILE A 98 4.71 7.62 20.99
CA ILE A 98 3.37 7.41 21.56
C ILE A 98 3.45 6.65 22.89
N SER A 99 2.57 6.97 23.83
CA SER A 99 2.30 6.10 24.98
C SER A 99 1.04 5.30 24.73
N THR A 100 1.06 4.04 25.12
CA THR A 100 -0.07 3.13 24.90
C THR A 100 -0.34 2.28 26.12
N ARG A 101 -1.61 1.88 26.31
CA ARG A 101 -2.02 0.83 27.21
C ARG A 101 -2.79 -0.26 26.48
N LYS A 102 -2.94 -1.41 27.12
CA LYS A 102 -3.83 -2.46 26.60
C LYS A 102 -5.28 -2.00 26.64
N LYS A 103 -6.01 -2.28 25.56
CA LYS A 103 -7.44 -2.02 25.53
C LYS A 103 -8.18 -2.97 26.46
N VAL A 104 -9.22 -2.46 27.12
CA VAL A 104 -10.15 -3.27 27.91
C VAL A 104 -11.39 -3.61 27.09
N GLN A 105 -12.21 -4.53 27.61
CA GLN A 105 -13.43 -4.97 26.92
C GLN A 105 -14.35 -3.79 26.60
N GLY A 106 -14.81 -3.71 25.34
CA GLY A 106 -15.70 -2.66 24.85
C GLY A 106 -15.00 -1.44 24.27
N GLU A 107 -13.69 -1.30 24.44
CA GLU A 107 -12.92 -0.24 23.80
C GLU A 107 -12.59 -0.58 22.33
N ILE A 108 -12.40 0.47 21.53
CA ILE A 108 -12.06 0.39 20.12
C ILE A 108 -10.78 1.19 19.88
N THR A 109 -9.78 0.57 19.26
CA THR A 109 -8.50 1.23 18.95
C THR A 109 -8.65 2.27 17.84
N ASP A 110 -7.65 3.15 17.69
CA ASP A 110 -7.63 4.13 16.58
C ASP A 110 -7.63 3.43 15.21
N THR A 111 -6.96 2.29 15.09
CA THR A 111 -6.93 1.51 13.84
C THR A 111 -8.27 0.84 13.57
N GLU A 112 -8.93 0.28 14.57
CA GLU A 112 -10.28 -0.29 14.42
C GLU A 112 -11.29 0.79 13.97
N LYS A 113 -11.22 1.98 14.58
CA LYS A 113 -12.03 3.15 14.15
C LYS A 113 -11.73 3.49 12.69
N LYS A 114 -10.44 3.56 12.33
CA LYS A 114 -10.02 3.89 10.96
C LYS A 114 -10.53 2.88 9.93
N ILE A 115 -10.46 1.59 10.24
CA ILE A 115 -11.00 0.54 9.37
C ILE A 115 -12.51 0.69 9.19
N ALA A 116 -13.24 1.05 10.27
CA ALA A 116 -14.70 1.20 10.24
C ALA A 116 -15.21 2.46 9.54
N GLU A 117 -14.37 3.48 9.29
CA GLU A 117 -14.79 4.76 8.69
C GLU A 117 -15.41 4.60 7.30
N LYS A 118 -14.96 3.64 6.50
CA LYS A 118 -15.43 3.43 5.14
C LYS A 118 -15.14 2.02 4.62
N LYS A 119 -15.65 1.70 3.44
CA LYS A 119 -15.25 0.50 2.69
C LYS A 119 -13.90 0.75 2.04
N TRP A 120 -12.90 -0.01 2.43
CA TRP A 120 -11.56 0.04 1.85
C TRP A 120 -11.49 -0.95 0.68
N ASP A 121 -10.97 -0.49 -0.45
CA ASP A 121 -10.77 -1.33 -1.65
C ASP A 121 -9.43 -2.05 -1.61
N VAL A 122 -8.43 -1.43 -0.98
CA VAL A 122 -7.11 -2.00 -0.74
C VAL A 122 -6.68 -1.68 0.68
N VAL A 123 -6.18 -2.69 1.38
CA VAL A 123 -5.53 -2.52 2.70
C VAL A 123 -4.11 -3.08 2.62
N ILE A 124 -3.13 -2.23 2.90
CA ILE A 124 -1.71 -2.56 2.90
C ILE A 124 -1.28 -2.75 4.35
N LEU A 125 -0.78 -3.94 4.67
CA LEU A 125 -0.41 -4.37 6.01
C LEU A 125 1.11 -4.44 6.12
N GLN A 126 1.70 -3.66 7.03
CA GLN A 126 3.13 -3.71 7.29
C GLN A 126 3.40 -4.13 8.74
N GLU A 127 4.24 -5.13 8.91
CA GLU A 127 4.73 -5.60 10.20
C GLU A 127 6.25 -5.40 10.30
N GLY A 128 6.77 -5.28 11.52
CA GLY A 128 8.22 -5.26 11.74
C GLY A 128 8.87 -6.56 11.29
N THR A 129 9.97 -6.46 10.51
CA THR A 129 10.67 -7.59 9.88
C THR A 129 10.94 -8.73 10.87
N VAL A 130 11.47 -8.42 12.04
CA VAL A 130 11.85 -9.40 13.07
C VAL A 130 10.69 -10.33 13.46
N ARG A 131 9.45 -9.81 13.54
CA ARG A 131 8.28 -10.63 13.91
C ARG A 131 7.96 -11.69 12.87
N LEU A 132 8.31 -11.45 11.63
CA LEU A 132 8.10 -12.42 10.53
C LEU A 132 9.20 -13.48 10.52
N LEU A 133 10.43 -13.14 10.94
CA LEU A 133 11.55 -14.07 10.96
C LEU A 133 11.47 -15.09 12.11
N ILE A 134 10.74 -14.81 13.19
CA ILE A 134 10.52 -15.72 14.31
C ILE A 134 9.23 -16.50 14.09
N PRO A 135 9.27 -17.83 13.85
CA PRO A 135 8.10 -18.63 13.47
C PRO A 135 6.91 -18.51 14.43
N GLU A 136 7.17 -18.52 15.73
CA GLU A 136 6.12 -18.41 16.75
C GLU A 136 5.51 -16.99 16.78
N ALA A 137 6.33 -15.95 16.68
CA ALA A 137 5.84 -14.57 16.61
C ALA A 137 4.98 -14.37 15.36
N ARG A 138 5.42 -14.92 14.22
CA ARG A 138 4.67 -14.90 12.96
C ARG A 138 3.30 -15.56 13.15
N ALA A 139 3.26 -16.79 13.68
CA ALA A 139 2.01 -17.57 13.82
C ALA A 139 1.04 -16.94 14.82
N TYR A 140 1.52 -16.57 16.02
CA TYR A 140 0.64 -16.14 17.12
C TYR A 140 0.31 -14.65 17.09
N LYS A 141 1.12 -13.80 16.43
CA LYS A 141 0.92 -12.36 16.41
C LYS A 141 0.52 -11.84 15.03
N VAL A 142 1.33 -12.14 14.01
CA VAL A 142 1.14 -11.55 12.68
C VAL A 142 -0.09 -12.12 12.00
N GLU A 143 -0.17 -13.46 11.89
CA GLU A 143 -1.28 -14.13 11.18
C GLU A 143 -2.62 -13.92 11.91
N THR A 144 -2.62 -13.94 13.25
CA THR A 144 -3.81 -13.63 14.03
C THR A 144 -4.28 -12.20 13.79
N ALA A 145 -3.37 -11.21 13.84
CA ALA A 145 -3.72 -9.82 13.60
C ALA A 145 -4.26 -9.59 12.16
N ILE A 146 -3.63 -10.20 11.17
CA ILE A 146 -4.11 -10.15 9.77
C ILE A 146 -5.55 -10.68 9.67
N THR A 147 -5.82 -11.82 10.31
CA THR A 147 -7.15 -12.43 10.31
C THR A 147 -8.20 -11.51 10.93
N GLU A 148 -7.88 -10.88 12.05
CA GLU A 148 -8.81 -9.95 12.71
C GLU A 148 -9.00 -8.64 11.90
N ILE A 149 -7.94 -8.07 11.35
CA ILE A 149 -8.04 -6.88 10.46
C ILE A 149 -8.94 -7.18 9.25
N LYS A 150 -8.79 -8.37 8.65
CA LYS A 150 -9.64 -8.76 7.51
C LYS A 150 -11.12 -8.85 7.89
N LYS A 151 -11.45 -9.32 9.10
CA LYS A 151 -12.84 -9.39 9.61
C LYS A 151 -13.44 -8.00 9.86
N LEU A 152 -12.63 -7.02 10.25
CA LEU A 152 -13.10 -5.66 10.51
C LEU A 152 -13.47 -4.90 9.23
N ASN A 153 -12.87 -5.24 8.08
CA ASN A 153 -13.17 -4.56 6.83
C ASN A 153 -14.49 -5.08 6.24
N THR A 154 -15.39 -4.14 5.95
CA THR A 154 -16.74 -4.44 5.46
C THR A 154 -16.84 -4.63 3.94
N ASN A 155 -15.76 -4.42 3.18
CA ASN A 155 -15.75 -4.64 1.73
C ASN A 155 -15.31 -6.09 1.42
N PRO A 156 -16.20 -6.98 0.95
CA PRO A 156 -15.84 -8.36 0.64
C PRO A 156 -14.86 -8.49 -0.54
N ASN A 157 -14.73 -7.45 -1.37
CA ASN A 157 -13.83 -7.41 -2.52
C ASN A 157 -12.50 -6.69 -2.21
N CYS A 158 -12.23 -6.38 -0.95
CA CYS A 158 -11.00 -5.73 -0.56
C CYS A 158 -9.77 -6.57 -0.88
N LYS A 159 -8.80 -5.95 -1.52
CA LYS A 159 -7.48 -6.56 -1.72
C LYS A 159 -6.60 -6.26 -0.52
N PHE A 160 -6.06 -7.31 0.09
CA PHE A 160 -5.07 -7.16 1.17
C PHE A 160 -3.68 -7.41 0.62
N ILE A 161 -2.76 -6.50 0.90
CA ILE A 161 -1.37 -6.53 0.44
C ILE A 161 -0.46 -6.57 1.66
N LEU A 162 0.43 -7.54 1.72
CA LEU A 162 1.48 -7.61 2.73
C LEU A 162 2.70 -6.81 2.22
N PHE A 163 3.05 -5.74 2.93
CA PHE A 163 4.19 -4.90 2.62
C PHE A 163 5.48 -5.61 3.02
N LYS A 164 6.17 -6.21 2.05
CA LYS A 164 7.44 -6.88 2.29
C LYS A 164 8.54 -5.86 2.58
N THR A 165 9.11 -5.95 3.77
CA THR A 165 10.25 -5.15 4.22
C THR A 165 11.58 -5.72 3.71
N TRP A 166 12.68 -5.18 4.16
CA TRP A 166 14.05 -5.41 3.70
C TRP A 166 14.97 -5.84 4.86
N PRO A 167 16.18 -6.35 4.57
CA PRO A 167 17.19 -6.64 5.59
C PRO A 167 17.56 -5.40 6.39
N SER A 168 17.98 -5.57 7.64
CA SER A 168 18.54 -4.47 8.42
C SER A 168 20.05 -4.30 8.13
N LYS A 169 20.61 -3.18 8.57
CA LYS A 169 22.01 -2.80 8.41
C LYS A 169 22.92 -3.37 9.51
N ASP A 170 22.36 -4.19 10.41
CA ASP A 170 23.06 -4.79 11.54
C ASP A 170 24.27 -5.65 11.12
N GLU A 171 25.18 -5.86 12.06
CA GLU A 171 26.30 -6.78 11.88
C GLU A 171 25.86 -8.24 11.82
N TYR A 172 26.63 -9.07 11.14
CA TYR A 172 26.43 -10.52 11.02
C TYR A 172 27.59 -11.28 11.66
N PRO A 173 27.40 -12.50 12.20
CA PRO A 173 26.12 -13.22 12.28
C PRO A 173 25.19 -12.62 13.33
N LYS A 174 23.86 -12.75 13.13
CA LYS A 174 22.85 -12.27 14.07
C LYS A 174 21.69 -13.24 14.24
N GLU A 175 20.99 -13.13 15.36
CA GLU A 175 19.79 -13.88 15.67
C GLU A 175 18.80 -12.95 16.38
N TYR A 176 17.53 -12.99 15.99
CA TYR A 176 16.48 -12.20 16.62
C TYR A 176 15.67 -13.07 17.55
N CYS A 177 15.47 -12.63 18.78
CA CYS A 177 14.74 -13.40 19.77
C CYS A 177 13.66 -12.57 20.49
N TYR A 178 12.53 -13.21 20.75
CA TYR A 178 11.47 -12.66 21.61
C TYR A 178 11.19 -13.61 22.77
N SER A 179 10.92 -13.05 23.95
CA SER A 179 10.40 -13.83 25.06
C SER A 179 8.96 -14.32 24.76
N LYS A 180 8.55 -15.45 25.36
CA LYS A 180 7.16 -15.94 25.28
C LYS A 180 6.13 -14.88 25.71
N TRP A 181 6.49 -13.97 26.63
CA TRP A 181 5.61 -12.90 27.08
C TRP A 181 5.26 -11.91 25.96
N ALA A 182 6.18 -11.69 25.03
CA ALA A 182 5.95 -10.85 23.86
C ALA A 182 5.18 -11.57 22.75
N ILE A 183 5.21 -12.90 22.72
CA ILE A 183 4.55 -13.72 21.71
C ILE A 183 3.22 -14.28 22.25
N ASN A 184 3.31 -15.32 23.09
CA ASN A 184 2.17 -15.96 23.70
C ASN A 184 2.60 -16.65 25.03
N ARG A 185 1.97 -16.30 26.13
CA ARG A 185 2.31 -16.79 27.47
C ARG A 185 2.16 -18.30 27.62
N SER A 186 1.33 -18.95 26.80
CA SER A 186 1.12 -20.40 26.84
C SER A 186 2.23 -21.22 26.15
N LEU A 187 3.21 -20.55 25.54
CA LEU A 187 4.35 -21.21 24.94
C LEU A 187 5.27 -21.80 26.02
N GLU A 188 5.88 -22.95 25.71
CA GLU A 188 6.67 -23.73 26.68
C GLU A 188 8.02 -23.11 27.00
N LYS A 189 8.79 -22.71 25.95
CA LYS A 189 10.12 -22.12 26.13
C LYS A 189 10.00 -20.65 26.54
N ASP A 190 10.98 -20.15 27.28
CA ASP A 190 10.99 -18.74 27.70
C ASP A 190 11.33 -17.78 26.55
N GLN A 191 12.04 -18.26 25.53
CA GLN A 191 12.49 -17.47 24.40
C GLN A 191 12.33 -18.26 23.09
N TYR A 192 12.02 -17.54 22.01
CA TYR A 192 11.88 -18.04 20.64
C TYR A 192 12.64 -17.13 19.68
N CYS A 193 13.41 -17.73 18.81
CA CYS A 193 14.36 -17.01 17.97
C CYS A 193 14.18 -17.33 16.48
N SER A 194 14.66 -16.42 15.64
CA SER A 194 14.89 -16.69 14.22
C SER A 194 15.99 -17.76 14.04
N PRO A 195 16.18 -18.33 12.87
CA PRO A 195 17.45 -18.95 12.53
C PRO A 195 18.61 -17.96 12.70
N VAL A 196 19.83 -18.47 12.94
CA VAL A 196 21.04 -17.65 12.87
C VAL A 196 21.22 -17.18 11.42
N ILE A 197 21.51 -15.91 11.25
CA ILE A 197 21.61 -15.23 9.96
C ILE A 197 23.07 -14.83 9.77
N GLU A 198 23.74 -15.42 8.78
CA GLU A 198 25.17 -15.28 8.57
C GLU A 198 25.56 -14.05 7.71
N ASN A 199 24.62 -13.55 6.91
CA ASN A 199 24.85 -12.41 6.00
C ASN A 199 23.54 -11.82 5.46
N VAL A 200 23.65 -10.68 4.78
CA VAL A 200 22.49 -9.95 4.23
C VAL A 200 21.70 -10.77 3.19
N ALA A 201 22.36 -11.61 2.41
CA ALA A 201 21.69 -12.44 1.40
C ALA A 201 20.80 -13.49 2.07
N GLN A 202 21.29 -14.14 3.11
CA GLN A 202 20.52 -15.09 3.89
C GLN A 202 19.36 -14.41 4.64
N GLU A 203 19.56 -13.18 5.15
CA GLU A 203 18.46 -12.42 5.75
C GLU A 203 17.35 -12.16 4.71
N MET A 204 17.71 -11.73 3.50
CA MET A 204 16.73 -11.50 2.43
C MET A 204 16.00 -12.78 2.02
N GLU A 205 16.69 -13.93 2.00
CA GLU A 205 16.09 -15.24 1.75
C GLU A 205 15.03 -15.58 2.82
N LEU A 206 15.40 -15.48 4.11
CA LEU A 206 14.49 -15.70 5.22
C LEU A 206 13.30 -14.72 5.21
N ILE A 207 13.52 -13.46 4.84
CA ILE A 207 12.45 -12.49 4.63
C ILE A 207 11.50 -12.99 3.54
N ASN A 208 12.01 -13.37 2.37
CA ASN A 208 11.19 -13.86 1.27
C ASN A 208 10.34 -15.06 1.70
N GLU A 209 10.94 -16.08 2.28
CA GLU A 209 10.25 -17.28 2.76
C GLU A 209 9.16 -16.96 3.78
N SER A 210 9.48 -16.11 4.77
CA SER A 210 8.56 -15.74 5.84
C SER A 210 7.35 -14.98 5.31
N TYR A 211 7.56 -14.04 4.39
CA TYR A 211 6.49 -13.28 3.76
C TYR A 211 5.65 -14.15 2.81
N ASP A 212 6.26 -15.10 2.10
CA ASP A 212 5.56 -16.04 1.22
C ASP A 212 4.64 -16.95 2.02
N LEU A 213 5.11 -17.50 3.15
CA LEU A 213 4.31 -18.31 4.06
C LEU A 213 3.08 -17.55 4.58
N VAL A 214 3.26 -16.30 5.06
CA VAL A 214 2.15 -15.49 5.56
C VAL A 214 1.19 -15.12 4.45
N ALA A 215 1.69 -14.69 3.29
CA ALA A 215 0.86 -14.28 2.17
C ALA A 215 0.03 -15.46 1.64
N GLN A 216 0.63 -16.63 1.45
CA GLN A 216 -0.06 -17.83 1.00
C GLN A 216 -1.14 -18.27 2.00
N LYS A 217 -0.77 -18.39 3.27
CA LYS A 217 -1.70 -18.87 4.33
C LYS A 217 -2.90 -17.96 4.51
N ASN A 218 -2.72 -16.65 4.35
CA ASN A 218 -3.76 -15.66 4.56
C ASN A 218 -4.40 -15.13 3.26
N SER A 219 -4.06 -15.70 2.10
CA SER A 219 -4.55 -15.27 0.78
C SER A 219 -4.34 -13.75 0.57
N LEU A 220 -3.10 -13.29 0.74
CA LEU A 220 -2.68 -11.92 0.55
C LEU A 220 -1.87 -11.77 -0.74
N LEU A 221 -1.95 -10.60 -1.36
CA LEU A 221 -0.91 -10.16 -2.28
C LEU A 221 0.33 -9.75 -1.46
N LYS A 222 1.50 -9.76 -2.11
CA LYS A 222 2.77 -9.34 -1.48
C LYS A 222 3.41 -8.25 -2.35
N SER A 223 3.93 -7.21 -1.72
CA SER A 223 4.66 -6.18 -2.45
C SER A 223 6.13 -6.57 -2.66
N ASP A 224 6.77 -6.01 -3.68
CA ASP A 224 8.17 -6.29 -4.00
C ASP A 224 9.16 -5.28 -3.38
N ASN A 225 8.71 -4.44 -2.46
CA ASN A 225 9.53 -3.41 -1.83
C ASN A 225 10.85 -3.95 -1.29
N GLY A 226 10.83 -5.05 -0.50
CA GLY A 226 12.04 -5.64 0.06
C GLY A 226 13.01 -6.14 -1.01
N ALA A 227 12.51 -6.71 -2.11
CA ALA A 227 13.35 -7.17 -3.21
C ALA A 227 14.01 -6.00 -3.94
N LYS A 228 13.26 -4.92 -4.19
CA LYS A 228 13.78 -3.71 -4.84
C LYS A 228 14.76 -2.95 -3.95
N PHE A 229 14.49 -2.91 -2.65
CA PHE A 229 15.40 -2.35 -1.66
C PHE A 229 16.73 -3.13 -1.63
N TYR A 230 16.67 -4.46 -1.58
CA TYR A 230 17.83 -5.34 -1.63
C TYR A 230 18.59 -5.23 -2.96
N GLU A 231 17.90 -5.03 -4.08
CA GLU A 231 18.50 -4.79 -5.38
C GLU A 231 19.40 -3.53 -5.36
N VAL A 232 18.90 -2.43 -4.79
CA VAL A 232 19.70 -1.20 -4.63
C VAL A 232 20.89 -1.44 -3.72
N LEU A 233 20.70 -2.08 -2.56
CA LEU A 233 21.79 -2.37 -1.61
C LEU A 233 22.95 -3.16 -2.25
N THR A 234 22.63 -4.05 -3.18
CA THR A 234 23.63 -4.96 -3.77
C THR A 234 24.20 -4.47 -5.08
N LYS A 235 23.43 -3.77 -5.89
CA LYS A 235 23.84 -3.33 -7.24
C LYS A 235 24.16 -1.84 -7.33
N HIS A 236 23.69 -1.04 -6.38
CA HIS A 236 23.85 0.42 -6.33
C HIS A 236 24.27 0.89 -4.93
N PRO A 237 25.39 0.34 -4.36
CA PRO A 237 25.82 0.63 -3.01
C PRO A 237 26.19 2.11 -2.78
N GLU A 238 26.35 2.88 -3.85
CA GLU A 238 26.53 4.33 -3.79
C GLU A 238 25.26 5.09 -3.38
N ILE A 239 24.09 4.43 -3.40
CA ILE A 239 22.81 5.01 -2.96
C ILE A 239 22.47 4.47 -1.58
N GLU A 240 22.72 5.27 -0.55
CA GLU A 240 22.30 4.93 0.81
C GLU A 240 20.77 5.02 0.93
N LEU A 241 20.13 3.92 1.37
CA LEU A 241 18.68 3.83 1.53
C LEU A 241 18.22 3.94 2.99
N TYR A 242 19.14 3.83 3.94
CA TYR A 242 18.81 3.83 5.36
C TYR A 242 19.08 5.18 6.02
N GLU A 243 18.25 5.53 6.99
CA GLU A 243 18.46 6.65 7.91
C GLU A 243 19.22 6.17 9.18
N ASP A 244 18.93 4.95 9.61
CA ASP A 244 19.58 4.24 10.71
C ASP A 244 19.77 2.76 10.32
N ASP A 245 19.76 1.84 11.27
CA ASP A 245 19.99 0.40 11.00
C ASP A 245 18.80 -0.27 10.28
N SER A 246 17.62 0.32 10.25
CA SER A 246 16.41 -0.32 9.72
C SER A 246 15.45 0.62 8.98
N HIS A 247 15.39 1.89 9.36
CA HIS A 247 14.44 2.83 8.78
C HIS A 247 14.92 3.32 7.40
N PRO A 248 14.00 3.48 6.45
CA PRO A 248 14.33 4.04 5.15
C PRO A 248 14.57 5.54 5.30
N ASN A 249 15.62 6.05 4.65
CA ASN A 249 15.77 7.48 4.43
C ASN A 249 14.89 7.96 3.26
N LYS A 250 15.06 9.23 2.83
CA LYS A 250 14.28 9.81 1.72
C LYS A 250 14.36 9.01 0.41
N TYR A 251 15.51 8.37 0.11
CA TYR A 251 15.68 7.54 -1.10
C TYR A 251 14.97 6.19 -0.96
N GLY A 252 15.12 5.52 0.19
CA GLY A 252 14.43 4.28 0.49
C GLY A 252 12.90 4.47 0.51
N ALA A 253 12.42 5.54 1.12
CA ALA A 253 11.00 5.88 1.13
C ALA A 253 10.46 6.18 -0.28
N PHE A 254 11.23 6.91 -1.11
CA PHE A 254 10.86 7.18 -2.50
C PHE A 254 10.79 5.91 -3.34
N LEU A 255 11.78 5.01 -3.21
CA LEU A 255 11.77 3.70 -3.87
C LEU A 255 10.52 2.91 -3.48
N ASN A 256 10.20 2.86 -2.18
CA ASN A 256 9.00 2.20 -1.68
C ASN A 256 7.72 2.80 -2.29
N ALA A 257 7.65 4.11 -2.40
CA ALA A 257 6.51 4.79 -3.02
C ALA A 257 6.36 4.44 -4.51
N CYS A 258 7.46 4.33 -5.26
CA CYS A 258 7.45 3.91 -6.66
C CYS A 258 6.89 2.49 -6.83
N VAL A 259 7.29 1.54 -5.97
CA VAL A 259 6.77 0.16 -6.00
C VAL A 259 5.26 0.14 -5.73
N PHE A 260 4.78 0.88 -4.73
CA PHE A 260 3.34 0.95 -4.46
C PHE A 260 2.55 1.65 -5.55
N TYR A 261 3.09 2.72 -6.15
CA TYR A 261 2.44 3.35 -7.30
C TYR A 261 2.18 2.34 -8.42
N GLN A 262 3.19 1.56 -8.79
CA GLN A 262 3.05 0.53 -9.83
C GLN A 262 2.07 -0.56 -9.43
N MET A 263 2.14 -1.04 -8.19
CA MET A 263 1.25 -2.08 -7.69
C MET A 263 -0.23 -1.65 -7.67
N LEU A 264 -0.50 -0.37 -7.45
CA LEU A 264 -1.84 0.20 -7.41
C LEU A 264 -2.38 0.59 -8.79
N THR A 265 -1.53 0.79 -9.79
CA THR A 265 -1.94 1.35 -11.09
C THR A 265 -1.60 0.48 -12.29
N ASP A 266 -0.73 -0.52 -12.15
CA ASP A 266 -0.10 -1.28 -13.24
C ASP A 266 0.63 -0.36 -14.24
N LYS A 267 1.10 0.83 -13.79
CA LYS A 267 1.83 1.80 -14.60
C LYS A 267 3.26 1.95 -14.11
N LYS A 268 4.17 2.27 -15.00
CA LYS A 268 5.58 2.48 -14.71
C LYS A 268 5.81 3.77 -13.95
N ALA A 269 6.57 3.71 -12.86
CA ALA A 269 6.96 4.90 -12.11
C ALA A 269 7.87 5.84 -12.92
N SER A 270 8.65 5.31 -13.88
CA SER A 270 9.51 6.09 -14.77
C SER A 270 8.76 7.06 -15.69
N GLU A 271 7.44 6.88 -15.88
CA GLU A 271 6.60 7.79 -16.64
C GLU A 271 6.15 9.04 -15.85
N LEU A 272 6.35 9.07 -14.53
CA LEU A 272 5.94 10.17 -13.66
C LEU A 272 6.94 11.32 -13.68
N LYS A 273 6.45 12.54 -13.50
CA LYS A 273 7.26 13.73 -13.31
C LYS A 273 7.73 13.88 -11.87
N TYR A 274 6.95 13.37 -10.91
CA TYR A 274 7.26 13.48 -9.48
C TYR A 274 8.60 12.82 -9.15
N THR A 275 9.47 13.56 -8.48
CA THR A 275 10.82 13.12 -8.08
C THR A 275 11.01 13.09 -6.56
N GLY A 276 9.95 13.41 -5.80
CA GLY A 276 10.09 13.58 -4.36
C GLY A 276 10.98 14.78 -4.00
N GLU A 277 11.66 14.66 -2.88
CA GLU A 277 12.65 15.64 -2.38
C GLU A 277 14.09 15.13 -2.61
N ILE A 278 14.30 14.43 -3.73
CA ILE A 278 15.60 13.84 -4.08
C ILE A 278 16.06 14.34 -5.45
N GLU A 279 17.33 14.16 -5.74
CA GLU A 279 17.95 14.62 -6.98
C GLU A 279 17.31 13.91 -8.20
N PRO A 280 16.99 14.63 -9.27
CA PRO A 280 16.27 14.05 -10.42
C PRO A 280 16.96 12.82 -11.02
N LYS A 281 18.29 12.80 -11.11
CA LYS A 281 19.05 11.65 -11.64
C LYS A 281 18.85 10.39 -10.77
N THR A 282 18.90 10.54 -9.45
CA THR A 282 18.67 9.44 -8.52
C THR A 282 17.20 9.00 -8.54
N ALA A 283 16.26 9.94 -8.62
CA ALA A 283 14.85 9.64 -8.75
C ALA A 283 14.56 8.79 -10.00
N GLU A 284 15.10 9.17 -11.17
CA GLU A 284 14.95 8.41 -12.41
C GLU A 284 15.51 6.98 -12.32
N LEU A 285 16.64 6.81 -11.63
CA LEU A 285 17.22 5.48 -11.40
C LEU A 285 16.34 4.64 -10.49
N LEU A 286 15.88 5.18 -9.33
CA LEU A 286 15.03 4.45 -8.40
C LEU A 286 13.68 4.09 -9.00
N LYS A 287 13.08 4.96 -9.82
CA LYS A 287 11.86 4.67 -10.58
C LYS A 287 12.07 3.46 -11.51
N LYS A 288 13.19 3.40 -12.24
CA LYS A 288 13.50 2.27 -13.12
C LYS A 288 13.76 0.98 -12.36
N ILE A 289 14.47 1.04 -11.22
CA ILE A 289 14.70 -0.13 -10.36
C ILE A 289 13.37 -0.67 -9.82
N SER A 290 12.42 0.20 -9.49
CA SER A 290 11.12 -0.21 -8.97
C SER A 290 10.27 -1.02 -9.97
N GLU A 291 10.60 -1.00 -11.27
CA GLU A 291 9.96 -1.76 -12.34
C GLU A 291 10.46 -3.21 -12.42
#